data_c9ca4b9d94eab1055c6e7dd2152d1ec8
#
_entry.id   c9ca4b9d94eab1055c6e7dd2152d1ec8
#
_cell.length_a   1.000
_cell.length_b   1.000
_cell.length_c   1.000
_cell.angle_alpha   90.00
_cell.angle_beta   90.00
_cell.angle_gamma   90.00
#
_symmetry.space_group_name_H-M   'P 1'
#
loop_
_entity.id
_entity.type
_entity.pdbx_description
1 polymer ?
#
loop_
_entity_poly.entity_id
_entity_poly.type
_entity_poly.pdbx_seq_one_letter_code
_entity_poly.pdbx_strand_id
1 'polypeptide(L)'
;DNEKDNILQYNVNVGEKLSADFQKLLKPPHCLEWEKMFYPFIIFSKKRYVGNLYEHDVKKFKQKSMGIVLKRRDNANIVKIIYGGLINIILNKQDITESLKFLDESLNKLANGEYPLEELIVTKTLRGFYKNPLQIAHKVLADRMKKRDPGSAPQSNDRVPYVYIQVKETKKKKLLQGNKIEDPKYLIQNNLTPDYGHYITNQIMKPCLQLYSMVLEDLKGYKHKNDKKIWQNKYKILLEDKKDKIKVDDKIKQLREKEVEELLFSKYINKIENKKSGIKSMTDFLI
;
A
#
# COMPACT_ATOMS: atom_id res chain seq x y z
N ASP A 1 18.08 24.26 3.93
CA ASP A 1 17.14 24.35 5.06
C ASP A 1 16.59 25.77 5.25
N ASN A 2 17.42 26.81 5.28
CA ASN A 2 16.96 28.20 5.48
C ASN A 2 15.97 28.70 4.40
N GLU A 3 16.16 28.36 3.14
CA GLU A 3 15.27 28.79 2.05
C GLU A 3 13.89 28.13 2.17
N LYS A 4 13.86 26.85 2.47
CA LYS A 4 12.60 26.11 2.71
C LYS A 4 11.85 26.69 3.91
N ASP A 5 12.53 26.93 5.02
CA ASP A 5 11.92 27.46 6.23
C ASP A 5 11.36 28.88 6.00
N ASN A 6 12.05 29.70 5.20
CA ASN A 6 11.57 31.03 4.80
C ASN A 6 10.29 30.95 3.95
N ILE A 7 10.22 30.02 3.00
CA ILE A 7 9.03 29.80 2.17
C ILE A 7 7.86 29.30 3.04
N LEU A 8 8.11 28.37 3.95
CA LEU A 8 7.08 27.87 4.85
C LEU A 8 6.56 28.98 5.77
N GLN A 9 7.47 29.77 6.37
CA GLN A 9 7.07 30.89 7.23
C GLN A 9 6.27 31.95 6.46
N TYR A 10 6.69 32.27 5.22
CA TYR A 10 5.92 33.16 4.36
C TYR A 10 4.48 32.65 4.15
N ASN A 11 4.30 31.36 3.88
CA ASN A 11 2.96 30.77 3.69
C ASN A 11 2.09 30.82 4.97
N VAL A 12 2.70 30.63 6.15
CA VAL A 12 2.00 30.79 7.44
C VAL A 12 1.52 32.25 7.57
N ASN A 13 2.43 33.21 7.37
CA ASN A 13 2.11 34.64 7.51
C ASN A 13 1.00 35.08 6.53
N VAL A 14 1.04 34.61 5.29
CA VAL A 14 -0.02 34.86 4.29
C VAL A 14 -1.33 34.23 4.73
N GLY A 15 -1.33 32.99 5.22
CA GLY A 15 -2.51 32.30 5.71
C GLY A 15 -3.17 33.00 6.89
N GLU A 16 -2.38 33.43 7.86
CA GLU A 16 -2.85 34.19 9.03
C GLU A 16 -3.45 35.55 8.61
N LYS A 17 -2.76 36.28 7.71
CA LYS A 17 -3.25 37.55 7.18
C LYS A 17 -4.58 37.38 6.45
N LEU A 18 -4.70 36.38 5.57
CA LEU A 18 -5.94 36.07 4.87
C LEU A 18 -7.05 35.72 5.85
N SER A 19 -6.77 34.90 6.87
CA SER A 19 -7.76 34.55 7.90
C SER A 19 -8.24 35.79 8.65
N ALA A 20 -7.36 36.70 9.02
CA ALA A 20 -7.71 37.94 9.69
C ALA A 20 -8.53 38.90 8.79
N ASP A 21 -8.21 38.95 7.49
CA ASP A 21 -8.97 39.81 6.55
C ASP A 21 -10.37 39.22 6.28
N PHE A 22 -10.51 37.92 6.09
CA PHE A 22 -11.81 37.26 5.93
C PHE A 22 -12.65 37.30 7.21
N GLN A 23 -12.01 37.23 8.39
CA GLN A 23 -12.74 37.36 9.66
C GLN A 23 -13.56 38.64 9.78
N LYS A 24 -13.07 39.76 9.19
CA LYS A 24 -13.81 41.03 9.18
C LYS A 24 -15.13 40.98 8.42
N LEU A 25 -15.26 40.00 7.49
CA LEU A 25 -16.47 39.81 6.68
C LEU A 25 -17.47 38.85 7.32
N LEU A 26 -17.03 38.09 8.34
CA LEU A 26 -17.86 37.08 8.99
C LEU A 26 -18.66 37.69 10.16
N LYS A 27 -19.92 37.30 10.26
CA LYS A 27 -20.79 37.68 11.40
C LYS A 27 -20.55 36.69 12.57
N PRO A 28 -20.46 37.17 13.81
CA PRO A 28 -20.43 36.29 14.97
C PRO A 28 -21.62 35.30 14.97
N PRO A 29 -21.45 34.05 15.41
CA PRO A 29 -20.25 33.48 16.06
C PRO A 29 -19.22 32.83 15.09
N HIS A 30 -19.30 33.08 13.79
CA HIS A 30 -18.40 32.48 12.83
C HIS A 30 -16.98 33.04 12.99
N CYS A 31 -16.00 32.15 13.06
CA CYS A 31 -14.60 32.50 13.05
C CYS A 31 -13.83 31.70 11.97
N LEU A 32 -12.83 32.31 11.41
CA LEU A 32 -11.90 31.69 10.44
C LEU A 32 -10.48 31.88 10.95
N GLU A 33 -9.81 30.77 11.17
CA GLU A 33 -8.43 30.73 11.62
C GLU A 33 -7.59 29.90 10.64
N TRP A 34 -6.34 30.32 10.44
CA TRP A 34 -5.37 29.46 9.75
C TRP A 34 -5.02 28.29 10.68
N GLU A 35 -5.14 27.07 10.18
CA GLU A 35 -4.96 25.87 11.03
C GLU A 35 -3.62 25.19 10.77
N LYS A 36 -3.31 24.92 9.51
CA LYS A 36 -2.16 24.09 9.14
C LYS A 36 -1.91 24.09 7.64
N MET A 37 -0.69 23.66 7.27
CA MET A 37 -0.33 23.38 5.88
C MET A 37 0.36 22.04 5.73
N PHE A 38 0.42 21.54 4.50
CA PHE A 38 1.14 20.32 4.15
C PHE A 38 2.24 20.61 3.14
N TYR A 39 3.47 20.19 3.44
CA TYR A 39 4.59 20.26 2.50
C TYR A 39 5.69 19.25 2.85
N PRO A 40 6.14 18.38 1.90
CA PRO A 40 5.46 18.01 0.65
C PRO A 40 4.13 17.29 0.89
N PHE A 41 3.33 17.16 -0.17
CA PHE A 41 1.99 16.59 -0.09
C PHE A 41 1.66 15.73 -1.29
N ILE A 42 1.18 14.49 -1.06
CA ILE A 42 0.78 13.54 -2.09
C ILE A 42 -0.70 13.23 -1.93
N ILE A 43 -1.48 13.46 -2.97
CA ILE A 43 -2.93 13.19 -3.04
C ILE A 43 -3.17 12.03 -4.00
N PHE A 44 -3.69 10.91 -3.52
CA PHE A 44 -4.05 9.75 -4.34
C PHE A 44 -5.49 9.85 -4.88
N SER A 45 -6.41 10.33 -4.06
CA SER A 45 -7.82 10.53 -4.39
C SER A 45 -8.51 11.30 -3.25
N LYS A 46 -9.81 11.55 -3.35
CA LYS A 46 -10.62 12.11 -2.25
C LYS A 46 -10.40 11.31 -0.97
N LYS A 47 -10.10 12.00 0.13
CA LYS A 47 -9.84 11.42 1.48
C LYS A 47 -8.67 10.43 1.55
N ARG A 48 -7.75 10.42 0.56
CA ARG A 48 -6.57 9.56 0.53
C ARG A 48 -5.35 10.40 0.20
N TYR A 49 -4.57 10.71 1.21
CA TYR A 49 -3.39 11.56 1.08
C TYR A 49 -2.34 11.28 2.16
N VAL A 50 -1.16 11.77 1.94
CA VAL A 50 -0.05 11.78 2.90
C VAL A 50 0.80 13.03 2.69
N GLY A 51 1.32 13.59 3.75
CA GLY A 51 2.22 14.73 3.70
C GLY A 51 2.80 15.07 5.07
N ASN A 52 3.78 15.96 5.06
CA ASN A 52 4.33 16.53 6.27
C ASN A 52 3.47 17.74 6.66
N LEU A 53 2.81 17.63 7.79
CA LEU A 53 1.93 18.66 8.33
C LEU A 53 2.72 19.61 9.19
N TYR A 54 2.60 20.91 8.90
CA TYR A 54 3.15 22.03 9.68
C TYR A 54 1.99 22.82 10.28
N GLU A 55 2.18 23.22 11.52
CA GLU A 55 1.34 24.19 12.23
C GLU A 55 2.11 25.53 12.23
N HIS A 56 1.95 26.37 13.26
CA HIS A 56 2.62 27.66 13.35
C HIS A 56 4.17 27.56 13.43
N ASP A 57 4.69 26.47 13.99
CA ASP A 57 6.14 26.21 14.05
C ASP A 57 6.61 25.44 12.80
N VAL A 58 7.21 26.16 11.85
CA VAL A 58 7.71 25.60 10.58
C VAL A 58 8.94 24.70 10.73
N LYS A 59 9.58 24.68 11.90
CA LYS A 59 10.71 23.79 12.18
C LYS A 59 10.26 22.39 12.62
N LYS A 60 9.01 22.26 13.02
CA LYS A 60 8.43 20.98 13.47
C LYS A 60 7.34 20.53 12.53
N PHE A 61 7.43 19.28 12.09
CA PHE A 61 6.38 18.67 11.30
C PHE A 61 6.02 17.29 11.83
N LYS A 62 4.81 16.87 11.52
CA LYS A 62 4.33 15.50 11.75
C LYS A 62 3.87 14.89 10.43
N GLN A 63 4.40 13.74 10.04
CA GLN A 63 3.86 13.04 8.91
C GLN A 63 2.42 12.58 9.20
N LYS A 64 1.48 13.12 8.44
CA LYS A 64 0.06 12.78 8.55
C LYS A 64 -0.41 12.08 7.28
N SER A 65 -1.10 10.97 7.47
CA SER A 65 -1.69 10.21 6.37
C SER A 65 -3.16 9.93 6.66
N MET A 66 -3.97 9.91 5.60
CA MET A 66 -5.40 9.60 5.67
C MET A 66 -5.79 8.63 4.55
N GLY A 67 -6.60 7.63 4.89
CA GLY A 67 -7.19 6.70 3.93
C GLY A 67 -6.22 5.78 3.19
N ILE A 68 -4.94 5.75 3.57
CA ILE A 68 -3.91 4.88 2.98
C ILE A 68 -3.57 3.70 3.89
N VAL A 69 -2.86 2.71 3.36
CA VAL A 69 -2.58 1.43 4.05
C VAL A 69 -1.78 1.57 5.34
N LEU A 70 -1.01 2.64 5.52
CA LEU A 70 -0.13 2.85 6.68
C LEU A 70 -0.88 2.86 8.02
N LYS A 71 -2.13 3.34 8.06
CA LYS A 71 -2.93 3.41 9.27
C LYS A 71 -3.85 2.20 9.49
N ARG A 72 -3.91 1.29 8.53
CA ARG A 72 -4.80 0.13 8.62
C ARG A 72 -4.18 -0.98 9.46
N ARG A 73 -4.93 -1.48 10.42
CA ARG A 73 -4.52 -2.59 11.30
C ARG A 73 -4.78 -3.98 10.72
N ASP A 74 -5.48 -4.06 9.57
CA ASP A 74 -5.83 -5.29 8.87
C ASP A 74 -4.82 -5.69 7.78
N ASN A 75 -3.71 -4.96 7.64
CA ASN A 75 -2.56 -5.31 6.81
C ASN A 75 -1.42 -5.81 7.69
N ALA A 76 -0.57 -6.68 7.13
CA ALA A 76 0.67 -7.10 7.76
C ALA A 76 1.61 -5.90 7.99
N ASN A 77 2.45 -5.97 9.01
CA ASN A 77 3.36 -4.86 9.33
C ASN A 77 4.40 -4.62 8.23
N ILE A 78 4.81 -5.67 7.52
CA ILE A 78 5.69 -5.58 6.36
C ILE A 78 5.21 -4.56 5.31
N VAL A 79 3.88 -4.42 5.14
CA VAL A 79 3.31 -3.42 4.23
C VAL A 79 3.61 -2.00 4.71
N LYS A 80 3.57 -1.78 6.03
CA LYS A 80 3.89 -0.47 6.61
C LYS A 80 5.38 -0.17 6.51
N ILE A 81 6.23 -1.17 6.71
CA ILE A 81 7.69 -1.04 6.59
C ILE A 81 8.04 -0.64 5.17
N ILE A 82 7.60 -1.41 4.18
CA ILE A 82 7.97 -1.17 2.77
C ILE A 82 7.29 0.10 2.25
N TYR A 83 5.96 0.17 2.31
CA TYR A 83 5.24 1.33 1.76
C TYR A 83 5.50 2.61 2.55
N GLY A 84 5.69 2.51 3.87
CA GLY A 84 6.07 3.64 4.71
C GLY A 84 7.47 4.16 4.39
N GLY A 85 8.44 3.26 4.17
CA GLY A 85 9.77 3.61 3.72
C GLY A 85 9.77 4.35 2.38
N LEU A 86 8.99 3.86 1.40
CA LEU A 86 8.81 4.53 0.10
C LEU A 86 8.25 5.95 0.27
N ILE A 87 7.17 6.09 1.02
CA ILE A 87 6.55 7.40 1.28
C ILE A 87 7.54 8.34 1.98
N ASN A 88 8.29 7.84 2.94
CA ASN A 88 9.29 8.64 3.66
C ASN A 88 10.41 9.15 2.73
N ILE A 89 10.94 8.28 1.85
CA ILE A 89 11.96 8.67 0.88
C ILE A 89 11.40 9.73 -0.09
N ILE A 90 10.21 9.49 -0.65
CA ILE A 90 9.60 10.41 -1.62
C ILE A 90 9.26 11.76 -0.99
N LEU A 91 8.72 11.79 0.24
CA LEU A 91 8.37 13.04 0.91
C LEU A 91 9.60 13.83 1.38
N ASN A 92 10.58 13.16 2.00
CA ASN A 92 11.67 13.86 2.66
C ASN A 92 12.89 14.06 1.77
N LYS A 93 13.19 13.10 0.88
CA LYS A 93 14.34 13.19 -0.04
C LYS A 93 13.94 13.63 -1.44
N GLN A 94 12.66 13.53 -1.80
CA GLN A 94 12.12 13.82 -3.13
C GLN A 94 12.86 13.06 -4.26
N ASP A 95 13.40 11.88 -3.93
CA ASP A 95 14.17 11.04 -4.84
C ASP A 95 13.41 9.76 -5.19
N ILE A 96 12.88 9.73 -6.42
CA ILE A 96 12.17 8.58 -6.97
C ILE A 96 13.13 7.42 -7.22
N THR A 97 14.37 7.70 -7.63
CA THR A 97 15.36 6.66 -7.93
C THR A 97 15.79 5.91 -6.67
N GLU A 98 16.02 6.63 -5.57
CA GLU A 98 16.29 6.01 -4.27
C GLU A 98 15.11 5.19 -3.78
N SER A 99 13.88 5.69 -3.96
CA SER A 99 12.68 4.95 -3.58
C SER A 99 12.51 3.64 -4.35
N LEU A 100 12.84 3.62 -5.65
CA LEU A 100 12.84 2.41 -6.47
C LEU A 100 13.89 1.40 -6.02
N LYS A 101 15.10 1.86 -5.69
CA LYS A 101 16.17 1.01 -5.15
C LYS A 101 15.74 0.38 -3.83
N PHE A 102 15.18 1.16 -2.92
CA PHE A 102 14.65 0.65 -1.65
C PHE A 102 13.53 -0.38 -1.86
N LEU A 103 12.62 -0.15 -2.82
CA LEU A 103 11.56 -1.10 -3.18
C LEU A 103 12.16 -2.42 -3.66
N ASP A 104 13.12 -2.36 -4.58
CA ASP A 104 13.79 -3.52 -5.15
C ASP A 104 14.49 -4.37 -4.07
N GLU A 105 15.27 -3.74 -3.21
CA GLU A 105 15.94 -4.39 -2.08
C GLU A 105 14.94 -5.04 -1.11
N SER A 106 13.87 -4.31 -0.77
CA SER A 106 12.83 -4.81 0.15
C SER A 106 12.06 -6.00 -0.43
N LEU A 107 11.72 -5.96 -1.71
CA LEU A 107 11.03 -7.08 -2.37
C LEU A 107 11.95 -8.31 -2.52
N ASN A 108 13.25 -8.11 -2.77
CA ASN A 108 14.21 -9.21 -2.79
C ASN A 108 14.33 -9.87 -1.41
N LYS A 109 14.48 -9.09 -0.34
CA LYS A 109 14.52 -9.60 1.04
C LYS A 109 13.24 -10.38 1.37
N LEU A 110 12.07 -9.85 0.98
CA LEU A 110 10.80 -10.53 1.22
C LEU A 110 10.67 -11.83 0.43
N ALA A 111 11.07 -11.84 -0.85
CA ALA A 111 11.03 -13.04 -1.70
C ALA A 111 11.98 -14.14 -1.21
N ASN A 112 13.09 -13.77 -0.56
CA ASN A 112 14.04 -14.69 0.06
C ASN A 112 13.62 -15.16 1.46
N GLY A 113 12.60 -14.53 2.07
CA GLY A 113 12.15 -14.88 3.42
C GLY A 113 13.02 -14.30 4.55
N GLU A 114 13.73 -13.21 4.30
CA GLU A 114 14.65 -12.58 5.25
C GLU A 114 13.94 -11.72 6.32
N TYR A 115 12.67 -11.44 6.14
CA TYR A 115 11.88 -10.73 7.17
C TYR A 115 11.37 -11.68 8.25
N PRO A 116 11.39 -11.26 9.53
CA PRO A 116 10.86 -12.04 10.62
C PRO A 116 9.36 -12.31 10.46
N LEU A 117 8.89 -13.43 11.02
CA LEU A 117 7.50 -13.87 10.89
C LEU A 117 6.51 -12.85 11.45
N GLU A 118 6.89 -12.12 12.51
CA GLU A 118 6.10 -11.10 13.18
C GLU A 118 5.65 -10.00 12.22
N GLU A 119 6.48 -9.66 11.22
CA GLU A 119 6.18 -8.65 10.21
C GLU A 119 5.12 -9.11 9.20
N LEU A 120 4.90 -10.41 9.10
CA LEU A 120 3.94 -11.02 8.19
C LEU A 120 2.57 -11.25 8.84
N ILE A 121 2.47 -11.10 10.16
CA ILE A 121 1.21 -11.34 10.89
C ILE A 121 0.16 -10.30 10.54
N VAL A 122 -1.00 -10.79 10.14
CA VAL A 122 -2.23 -10.01 9.95
C VAL A 122 -3.19 -10.30 11.08
N THR A 123 -3.89 -9.29 11.58
CA THR A 123 -4.89 -9.50 12.64
C THR A 123 -6.26 -8.99 12.21
N LYS A 124 -7.31 -9.78 12.43
CA LYS A 124 -8.70 -9.36 12.21
C LYS A 124 -9.60 -9.71 13.39
N THR A 125 -10.53 -8.80 13.70
CA THR A 125 -11.50 -9.03 14.78
C THR A 125 -12.53 -10.05 14.35
N LEU A 126 -12.76 -11.06 15.18
CA LEU A 126 -13.80 -12.07 15.00
C LEU A 126 -15.15 -11.49 15.45
N ARG A 127 -16.13 -11.49 14.57
CA ARG A 127 -17.49 -11.04 14.91
C ARG A 127 -18.33 -12.21 15.43
N GLY A 128 -19.33 -11.91 16.24
CA GLY A 128 -20.25 -12.94 16.75
C GLY A 128 -21.08 -13.61 15.68
N PHE A 129 -21.41 -12.89 14.59
CA PHE A 129 -22.23 -13.40 13.49
C PHE A 129 -21.65 -13.05 12.13
N TYR A 130 -21.73 -13.99 11.17
CA TYR A 130 -21.39 -13.83 9.76
C TYR A 130 -22.47 -14.50 8.89
N LYS A 131 -22.95 -13.79 7.86
CA LYS A 131 -23.92 -14.35 6.90
C LYS A 131 -23.38 -15.59 6.18
N ASN A 132 -22.11 -15.54 5.76
CA ASN A 132 -21.40 -16.62 5.06
C ASN A 132 -20.06 -16.93 5.76
N PRO A 133 -20.05 -17.67 6.87
CA PRO A 133 -18.85 -17.87 7.69
C PRO A 133 -17.72 -18.61 6.94
N LEU A 134 -18.03 -19.50 6.01
CA LEU A 134 -17.02 -20.24 5.22
C LEU A 134 -16.22 -19.37 4.25
N GLN A 135 -16.73 -18.20 3.87
CA GLN A 135 -16.02 -17.25 3.03
C GLN A 135 -15.10 -16.30 3.82
N ILE A 136 -15.23 -16.28 5.14
CA ILE A 136 -14.48 -15.39 6.02
C ILE A 136 -13.25 -16.12 6.53
N ALA A 137 -12.07 -15.79 5.99
CA ALA A 137 -10.82 -16.49 6.24
C ALA A 137 -10.49 -16.66 7.73
N HIS A 138 -10.49 -15.57 8.51
CA HIS A 138 -10.19 -15.61 9.95
C HIS A 138 -11.27 -16.32 10.77
N LYS A 139 -12.52 -16.41 10.32
CA LYS A 139 -13.55 -17.23 10.96
C LYS A 139 -13.28 -18.72 10.73
N VAL A 140 -12.97 -19.12 9.51
CA VAL A 140 -12.59 -20.51 9.17
C VAL A 140 -11.36 -20.94 9.99
N LEU A 141 -10.37 -20.03 10.16
CA LEU A 141 -9.21 -20.30 11.00
C LEU A 141 -9.61 -20.46 12.47
N ALA A 142 -10.42 -19.56 13.02
CA ALA A 142 -10.88 -19.66 14.42
C ALA A 142 -11.61 -20.96 14.68
N ASP A 143 -12.46 -21.43 13.75
CA ASP A 143 -13.14 -22.72 13.85
C ASP A 143 -12.17 -23.91 13.80
N ARG A 144 -11.10 -23.80 13.02
CA ARG A 144 -10.00 -24.78 12.97
C ARG A 144 -9.22 -24.82 14.29
N MET A 145 -8.89 -23.66 14.85
CA MET A 145 -8.24 -23.54 16.16
C MET A 145 -9.11 -24.16 17.26
N LYS A 146 -10.41 -23.88 17.26
CA LYS A 146 -11.37 -24.44 18.22
C LYS A 146 -11.46 -25.97 18.14
N LYS A 147 -11.32 -26.57 16.94
CA LYS A 147 -11.31 -28.03 16.77
C LYS A 147 -10.02 -28.66 17.29
N ARG A 148 -8.88 -27.93 17.25
CA ARG A 148 -7.58 -28.39 17.74
C ARG A 148 -7.46 -28.24 19.24
N ASP A 149 -7.83 -27.09 19.76
CA ASP A 149 -7.79 -26.77 21.19
C ASP A 149 -8.98 -25.84 21.53
N PRO A 150 -10.05 -26.39 22.11
CA PRO A 150 -11.22 -25.62 22.51
C PRO A 150 -10.92 -24.58 23.58
N GLY A 151 -9.92 -24.84 24.44
CA GLY A 151 -9.57 -23.99 25.58
C GLY A 151 -8.86 -22.69 25.18
N SER A 152 -8.09 -22.70 24.10
CA SER A 152 -7.34 -21.51 23.59
C SER A 152 -8.00 -20.86 22.38
N ALA A 153 -9.21 -21.29 21.99
CA ALA A 153 -9.88 -20.80 20.80
C ALA A 153 -10.33 -19.34 20.92
N PRO A 154 -10.11 -18.52 19.86
CA PRO A 154 -10.55 -17.12 19.85
C PRO A 154 -12.07 -17.02 20.01
N GLN A 155 -12.53 -16.08 20.83
CA GLN A 155 -13.93 -15.77 21.05
C GLN A 155 -14.41 -14.58 20.21
N SER A 156 -15.71 -14.28 20.27
CA SER A 156 -16.27 -13.09 19.64
C SER A 156 -15.62 -11.83 20.20
N ASN A 157 -15.26 -10.91 19.31
CA ASN A 157 -14.50 -9.66 19.51
C ASN A 157 -12.99 -9.82 19.71
N ASP A 158 -12.47 -11.04 19.82
CA ASP A 158 -11.02 -11.24 19.83
C ASP A 158 -10.41 -10.94 18.46
N ARG A 159 -9.15 -10.55 18.48
CA ARG A 159 -8.36 -10.38 17.27
C ARG A 159 -7.62 -11.69 16.96
N VAL A 160 -7.98 -12.30 15.85
CA VAL A 160 -7.35 -13.52 15.35
C VAL A 160 -6.10 -13.15 14.55
N PRO A 161 -4.88 -13.50 15.03
CA PRO A 161 -3.67 -13.37 14.25
C PRO A 161 -3.58 -14.50 13.23
N TYR A 162 -3.05 -14.21 12.05
CA TYR A 162 -2.79 -15.22 11.02
C TYR A 162 -1.72 -14.80 10.04
N VAL A 163 -1.14 -15.78 9.37
CA VAL A 163 -0.15 -15.64 8.31
C VAL A 163 -0.64 -16.38 7.07
N TYR A 164 -0.39 -15.84 5.88
CA TYR A 164 -0.64 -16.56 4.64
C TYR A 164 0.44 -17.62 4.43
N ILE A 165 0.01 -18.85 4.10
CA ILE A 165 0.89 -20.02 3.93
C ILE A 165 0.86 -20.53 2.50
N GLN A 166 1.95 -21.14 2.08
CA GLN A 166 2.00 -21.85 0.81
C GLN A 166 1.15 -23.13 0.91
N VAL A 167 0.19 -23.27 0.01
CA VAL A 167 -0.65 -24.45 -0.09
C VAL A 167 -0.59 -24.97 -1.52
N LYS A 168 -0.40 -26.28 -1.69
CA LYS A 168 -0.44 -26.90 -3.02
C LYS A 168 -1.88 -26.87 -3.53
N GLU A 169 -2.14 -26.05 -4.55
CA GLU A 169 -3.42 -26.01 -5.25
C GLU A 169 -3.47 -27.15 -6.26
N THR A 170 -4.52 -27.95 -6.23
CA THR A 170 -4.79 -28.92 -7.30
C THR A 170 -5.62 -28.23 -8.38
N LYS A 171 -5.32 -28.52 -9.66
CA LYS A 171 -6.01 -27.91 -10.82
C LYS A 171 -7.55 -28.00 -10.78
N LYS A 172 -8.09 -28.93 -9.99
CA LYS A 172 -9.54 -29.21 -9.93
C LYS A 172 -10.31 -28.42 -8.85
N LYS A 173 -9.64 -27.77 -7.87
CA LYS A 173 -10.36 -27.11 -6.77
C LYS A 173 -9.64 -25.83 -6.32
N LYS A 174 -10.25 -24.68 -6.64
CA LYS A 174 -9.78 -23.38 -6.14
C LYS A 174 -10.01 -23.29 -4.62
N LEU A 175 -8.94 -23.19 -3.85
CA LEU A 175 -9.01 -23.12 -2.39
C LEU A 175 -9.60 -21.78 -1.93
N LEU A 176 -10.47 -21.82 -0.95
CA LEU A 176 -10.99 -20.63 -0.28
C LEU A 176 -9.87 -19.96 0.54
N GLN A 177 -10.00 -18.67 0.76
CA GLN A 177 -9.00 -17.85 1.50
C GLN A 177 -8.70 -18.42 2.90
N GLY A 178 -9.72 -18.98 3.59
CA GLY A 178 -9.55 -19.59 4.89
C GLY A 178 -8.59 -20.78 4.94
N ASN A 179 -8.40 -21.46 3.80
CA ASN A 179 -7.46 -22.58 3.69
C ASN A 179 -6.03 -22.14 3.37
N LYS A 180 -5.82 -20.86 3.05
CA LYS A 180 -4.52 -20.27 2.71
C LYS A 180 -3.89 -19.51 3.87
N ILE A 181 -4.50 -19.55 5.04
CA ILE A 181 -4.01 -18.86 6.24
C ILE A 181 -3.88 -19.83 7.41
N GLU A 182 -2.94 -19.56 8.31
CA GLU A 182 -2.73 -20.35 9.51
C GLU A 182 -2.32 -19.49 10.72
N ASP A 183 -2.53 -20.02 11.92
CA ASP A 183 -2.05 -19.43 13.16
C ASP A 183 -0.51 -19.38 13.19
N PRO A 184 0.11 -18.25 13.62
CA PRO A 184 1.57 -18.12 13.65
C PRO A 184 2.25 -19.18 14.51
N LYS A 185 1.68 -19.55 15.66
CA LYS A 185 2.25 -20.59 16.55
C LYS A 185 2.21 -21.96 15.88
N TYR A 186 1.07 -22.28 15.27
CA TYR A 186 0.92 -23.55 14.54
C TYR A 186 1.84 -23.64 13.33
N LEU A 187 2.07 -22.52 12.63
CA LEU A 187 3.01 -22.43 11.52
C LEU A 187 4.42 -22.80 11.95
N ILE A 188 4.91 -22.24 13.07
CA ILE A 188 6.24 -22.54 13.63
C ILE A 188 6.34 -24.01 14.03
N GLN A 189 5.35 -24.51 14.78
CA GLN A 189 5.33 -25.88 15.29
C GLN A 189 5.35 -26.95 14.18
N ASN A 190 4.75 -26.62 13.02
CA ASN A 190 4.63 -27.56 11.89
C ASN A 190 5.58 -27.22 10.72
N ASN A 191 6.52 -26.29 10.91
CA ASN A 191 7.48 -25.85 9.89
C ASN A 191 6.82 -25.48 8.55
N LEU A 192 5.65 -24.78 8.62
CA LEU A 192 4.95 -24.34 7.41
C LEU A 192 5.65 -23.11 6.82
N THR A 193 5.63 -22.99 5.50
CA THR A 193 6.27 -21.88 4.80
C THR A 193 5.26 -20.76 4.52
N PRO A 194 5.58 -19.50 4.88
CA PRO A 194 4.75 -18.34 4.50
C PRO A 194 4.64 -18.18 2.97
N ASP A 195 3.51 -17.71 2.48
CA ASP A 195 3.35 -17.36 1.06
C ASP A 195 3.81 -15.91 0.81
N TYR A 196 5.12 -15.71 0.69
CA TYR A 196 5.71 -14.40 0.40
C TYR A 196 5.14 -13.78 -0.88
N GLY A 197 4.78 -14.62 -1.87
CA GLY A 197 4.14 -14.20 -3.10
C GLY A 197 2.81 -13.49 -2.85
N HIS A 198 2.00 -14.02 -1.94
CA HIS A 198 0.74 -13.40 -1.54
C HIS A 198 0.96 -11.99 -0.96
N TYR A 199 1.97 -11.80 -0.11
CA TYR A 199 2.29 -10.49 0.46
C TYR A 199 2.73 -9.50 -0.61
N ILE A 200 3.58 -9.93 -1.55
CA ILE A 200 4.04 -9.09 -2.66
C ILE A 200 2.85 -8.68 -3.53
N THR A 201 2.09 -9.64 -4.06
CA THR A 201 1.06 -9.38 -5.09
C THR A 201 -0.22 -8.77 -4.52
N ASN A 202 -0.65 -9.18 -3.33
CA ASN A 202 -1.96 -8.76 -2.80
C ASN A 202 -1.89 -7.63 -1.78
N GLN A 203 -0.78 -7.45 -1.09
CA GLN A 203 -0.70 -6.43 -0.04
C GLN A 203 0.22 -5.26 -0.39
N ILE A 204 1.43 -5.52 -0.94
CA ILE A 204 2.44 -4.49 -1.23
C ILE A 204 2.23 -3.88 -2.61
N MET A 205 2.03 -4.69 -3.63
CA MET A 205 1.95 -4.24 -5.03
C MET A 205 0.89 -3.16 -5.22
N LYS A 206 -0.35 -3.39 -4.78
CA LYS A 206 -1.47 -2.45 -5.00
C LYS A 206 -1.20 -1.01 -4.55
N PRO A 207 -0.75 -0.74 -3.30
CA PRO A 207 -0.42 0.62 -2.89
C PRO A 207 0.79 1.20 -3.66
N CYS A 208 1.78 0.38 -4.03
CA CYS A 208 2.92 0.81 -4.83
C CYS A 208 2.51 1.20 -6.25
N LEU A 209 1.61 0.41 -6.90
CA LEU A 209 1.08 0.75 -8.23
C LEU A 209 0.39 2.13 -8.20
N GLN A 210 -0.42 2.41 -7.18
CA GLN A 210 -1.07 3.71 -7.04
C GLN A 210 -0.08 4.86 -6.86
N LEU A 211 1.01 4.64 -6.14
CA LEU A 211 2.04 5.64 -5.93
C LEU A 211 2.84 5.92 -7.21
N TYR A 212 3.42 4.88 -7.79
CA TYR A 212 4.31 5.03 -8.95
C TYR A 212 3.57 5.33 -10.26
N SER A 213 2.28 4.99 -10.37
CA SER A 213 1.49 5.41 -11.53
C SER A 213 1.34 6.94 -11.65
N MET A 214 1.52 7.69 -10.56
CA MET A 214 1.48 9.16 -10.58
C MET A 214 2.75 9.77 -11.20
N VAL A 215 3.87 9.06 -11.12
CA VAL A 215 5.20 9.49 -11.59
C VAL A 215 5.78 8.53 -12.63
N LEU A 216 4.91 7.85 -13.39
CA LEU A 216 5.30 6.81 -14.35
C LEU A 216 6.32 7.29 -15.37
N GLU A 217 6.20 8.53 -15.84
CA GLU A 217 7.07 9.14 -16.83
C GLU A 217 8.50 9.35 -16.31
N ASP A 218 8.67 9.42 -14.99
CA ASP A 218 9.98 9.63 -14.35
C ASP A 218 10.68 8.30 -14.02
N LEU A 219 9.97 7.16 -14.18
CA LEU A 219 10.52 5.85 -13.85
C LEU A 219 11.60 5.42 -14.85
N LYS A 220 12.71 4.91 -14.33
CA LYS A 220 13.77 4.33 -15.14
C LYS A 220 13.26 3.09 -15.89
N GLY A 221 13.50 3.04 -17.20
CA GLY A 221 13.07 1.92 -18.05
C GLY A 221 11.66 2.03 -18.62
N TYR A 222 10.91 3.09 -18.28
CA TYR A 222 9.62 3.33 -18.94
C TYR A 222 9.80 3.67 -20.42
N LYS A 223 9.15 2.90 -21.31
CA LYS A 223 9.38 2.96 -22.77
C LYS A 223 8.99 4.29 -23.40
N HIS A 224 7.96 4.94 -22.88
CA HIS A 224 7.39 6.17 -23.42
C HIS A 224 7.76 7.43 -22.59
N LYS A 225 8.90 7.39 -21.92
CA LYS A 225 9.36 8.48 -21.05
C LYS A 225 9.42 9.84 -21.74
N ASN A 226 9.82 9.86 -23.01
CA ASN A 226 9.98 11.08 -23.81
C ASN A 226 8.69 11.51 -24.54
N ASP A 227 7.65 10.69 -24.55
CA ASP A 227 6.37 11.01 -25.22
C ASP A 227 5.30 11.42 -24.20
N LYS A 228 5.39 12.69 -23.78
CA LYS A 228 4.41 13.29 -22.85
C LYS A 228 2.96 13.30 -23.37
N LYS A 229 2.77 13.16 -24.69
CA LYS A 229 1.44 13.24 -25.32
C LYS A 229 0.72 11.88 -25.34
N ILE A 230 1.42 10.77 -25.09
CA ILE A 230 0.83 9.43 -25.23
C ILE A 230 -0.43 9.24 -24.35
N TRP A 231 -0.37 9.69 -23.12
CA TRP A 231 -1.50 9.59 -22.19
C TRP A 231 -2.62 10.57 -22.53
N GLN A 232 -2.30 11.75 -23.04
CA GLN A 232 -3.29 12.72 -23.52
C GLN A 232 -4.03 12.17 -24.74
N ASN A 233 -3.34 11.54 -25.69
CA ASN A 233 -3.96 10.91 -26.85
C ASN A 233 -4.83 9.70 -26.44
N LYS A 234 -4.33 8.82 -25.58
CA LYS A 234 -5.14 7.70 -25.02
C LYS A 234 -6.40 8.22 -24.33
N TYR A 235 -6.28 9.32 -23.58
CA TYR A 235 -7.42 9.94 -22.89
C TYR A 235 -8.47 10.45 -23.88
N LYS A 236 -8.06 11.18 -24.93
CA LYS A 236 -8.97 11.70 -25.96
C LYS A 236 -9.74 10.57 -26.65
N ILE A 237 -9.04 9.52 -27.10
CA ILE A 237 -9.66 8.37 -27.75
C ILE A 237 -10.68 7.69 -26.83
N LEU A 238 -10.33 7.48 -25.56
CA LEU A 238 -11.23 6.85 -24.60
C LEU A 238 -12.44 7.74 -24.26
N LEU A 239 -12.27 9.06 -24.28
CA LEU A 239 -13.37 10.00 -24.02
C LEU A 239 -14.40 10.01 -25.16
N GLU A 240 -13.92 9.94 -26.41
CA GLU A 240 -14.78 9.82 -27.59
C GLU A 240 -15.60 8.52 -27.56
N ASP A 241 -14.98 7.40 -27.16
CA ASP A 241 -15.64 6.09 -27.07
C ASP A 241 -16.66 6.02 -25.93
N LYS A 242 -16.30 6.47 -24.73
CA LYS A 242 -17.10 6.24 -23.51
C LYS A 242 -18.01 7.38 -23.08
N LYS A 243 -17.77 8.59 -23.53
CA LYS A 243 -18.52 9.82 -23.17
C LYS A 243 -18.68 10.12 -21.67
N ASP A 244 -18.04 9.34 -20.79
CA ASP A 244 -18.11 9.44 -19.34
C ASP A 244 -16.70 9.69 -18.76
N LYS A 245 -16.44 10.93 -18.39
CA LYS A 245 -15.13 11.36 -17.91
C LYS A 245 -14.61 10.53 -16.73
N ILE A 246 -15.48 10.19 -15.78
CA ILE A 246 -15.07 9.42 -14.58
C ILE A 246 -14.60 8.03 -14.96
N LYS A 247 -15.31 7.36 -15.89
CA LYS A 247 -14.91 6.03 -16.38
C LYS A 247 -13.63 6.07 -17.20
N VAL A 248 -13.38 7.19 -17.89
CA VAL A 248 -12.12 7.40 -18.63
C VAL A 248 -10.95 7.60 -17.66
N ASP A 249 -11.11 8.44 -16.65
CA ASP A 249 -10.09 8.67 -15.63
C ASP A 249 -9.70 7.36 -14.91
N ASP A 250 -10.69 6.56 -14.51
CA ASP A 250 -10.46 5.25 -13.89
C ASP A 250 -9.75 4.28 -14.84
N LYS A 251 -10.10 4.30 -16.14
CA LYS A 251 -9.45 3.43 -17.15
C LYS A 251 -8.00 3.83 -17.40
N ILE A 252 -7.72 5.12 -17.52
CA ILE A 252 -6.35 5.61 -17.66
C ILE A 252 -5.51 5.24 -16.45
N LYS A 253 -6.05 5.41 -15.26
CA LYS A 253 -5.38 5.00 -14.03
C LYS A 253 -5.03 3.51 -14.03
N GLN A 254 -5.99 2.65 -14.39
CA GLN A 254 -5.75 1.20 -14.49
C GLN A 254 -4.66 0.86 -15.51
N LEU A 255 -4.64 1.54 -16.67
CA LEU A 255 -3.61 1.34 -17.70
C LEU A 255 -2.22 1.75 -17.18
N ARG A 256 -2.11 2.89 -16.48
CA ARG A 256 -0.86 3.35 -15.87
C ARG A 256 -0.38 2.39 -14.77
N GLU A 257 -1.29 1.94 -13.91
CA GLU A 257 -0.98 0.93 -12.88
C GLU A 257 -0.45 -0.38 -13.51
N LYS A 258 -1.01 -0.80 -14.66
CA LYS A 258 -0.53 -1.97 -15.39
C LYS A 258 0.88 -1.79 -15.95
N GLU A 259 1.22 -0.63 -16.51
CA GLU A 259 2.58 -0.32 -16.97
C GLU A 259 3.59 -0.38 -15.79
N VAL A 260 3.21 0.15 -14.63
CA VAL A 260 4.04 0.07 -13.40
C VAL A 260 4.20 -1.38 -12.94
N GLU A 261 3.14 -2.19 -12.99
CA GLU A 261 3.18 -3.60 -12.63
C GLU A 261 4.18 -4.37 -13.51
N GLU A 262 4.09 -4.18 -14.82
CA GLU A 262 5.01 -4.80 -15.78
C GLU A 262 6.46 -4.35 -15.55
N LEU A 263 6.67 -3.06 -15.23
CA LEU A 263 8.00 -2.48 -15.04
C LEU A 263 8.68 -2.91 -13.73
N LEU A 264 7.94 -2.89 -12.61
CA LEU A 264 8.52 -3.03 -11.28
C LEU A 264 8.30 -4.40 -10.64
N PHE A 265 7.22 -5.11 -10.96
CA PHE A 265 6.81 -6.31 -10.24
C PHE A 265 6.91 -7.61 -11.04
N SER A 266 6.91 -7.56 -12.39
CA SER A 266 6.90 -8.77 -13.23
C SER A 266 8.05 -9.73 -12.91
N LYS A 267 9.26 -9.24 -12.65
CA LYS A 267 10.39 -10.09 -12.28
C LYS A 267 10.14 -10.91 -10.99
N TYR A 268 9.46 -10.32 -10.01
CA TYR A 268 9.13 -10.99 -8.74
C TYR A 268 7.99 -11.97 -8.91
N ILE A 269 6.96 -11.61 -9.68
CA ILE A 269 5.82 -12.47 -10.00
C ILE A 269 6.33 -13.72 -10.71
N ASN A 270 7.14 -13.56 -11.76
CA ASN A 270 7.73 -14.66 -12.51
C ASN A 270 8.63 -15.55 -11.63
N LYS A 271 9.47 -14.96 -10.78
CA LYS A 271 10.31 -15.71 -9.82
C LYS A 271 9.46 -16.56 -8.87
N ILE A 272 8.35 -16.04 -8.38
CA ILE A 272 7.44 -16.73 -7.47
C ILE A 272 6.69 -17.85 -8.20
N GLU A 273 6.20 -17.60 -9.41
CA GLU A 273 5.50 -18.59 -10.24
C GLU A 273 6.44 -19.74 -10.63
N ASN A 274 7.67 -19.45 -11.04
CA ASN A 274 8.69 -20.44 -11.33
C ASN A 274 9.00 -21.31 -10.10
N LYS A 275 9.16 -20.69 -8.93
CA LYS A 275 9.36 -21.41 -7.66
C LYS A 275 8.17 -22.32 -7.32
N LYS A 276 6.92 -21.86 -7.53
CA LYS A 276 5.72 -22.67 -7.32
C LYS A 276 5.58 -23.83 -8.31
N SER A 277 6.04 -23.62 -9.54
CA SER A 277 6.00 -24.62 -10.62
C SER A 277 7.19 -25.59 -10.60
N GLY A 278 8.15 -25.42 -9.69
CA GLY A 278 9.37 -26.23 -9.62
C GLY A 278 10.35 -25.95 -10.76
N ILE A 279 10.16 -24.87 -11.51
CA ILE A 279 11.06 -24.46 -12.61
C ILE A 279 12.25 -23.73 -11.99
N LYS A 280 13.45 -24.26 -12.15
CA LYS A 280 14.69 -23.60 -11.77
C LYS A 280 15.00 -22.47 -12.76
N SER A 281 15.41 -21.32 -12.25
CA SER A 281 15.90 -20.22 -13.08
C SER A 281 17.28 -20.57 -13.64
N MET A 282 17.65 -20.04 -14.81
CA MET A 282 19.02 -20.21 -15.33
C MET A 282 20.09 -19.66 -14.36
N THR A 283 19.74 -18.68 -13.54
CA THR A 283 20.62 -18.15 -12.49
C THR A 283 20.87 -19.16 -11.34
N ASP A 284 20.00 -20.14 -11.14
CA ASP A 284 20.16 -21.17 -10.10
C ASP A 284 21.19 -22.26 -10.53
N PHE A 285 21.68 -22.21 -11.77
CA PHE A 285 22.71 -23.10 -12.31
C PHE A 285 24.11 -22.47 -12.41
N LEU A 286 24.21 -21.15 -12.04
CA LEU A 286 25.46 -20.40 -12.12
C LEU A 286 26.18 -20.25 -10.76
N ILE A 287 25.92 -21.18 -9.83
CA ILE A 287 26.62 -21.27 -8.53
C ILE A 287 27.59 -22.47 -8.60
#